data_4c32b36e4ee6ca5b28d3819aa1da8ce5
#
_entry.id   4c32b36e4ee6ca5b28d3819aa1da8ce5
#
_cell.length_a   1.000
_cell.length_b   1.000
_cell.length_c   1.000
_cell.angle_alpha   90.00
_cell.angle_beta   90.00
_cell.angle_gamma   90.00
#
_symmetry.space_group_name_H-M   'P 1'
#
loop_
_entity.id
_entity.type
_entity.pdbx_description
1 polymer ?
#
loop_
_entity_poly.entity_id
_entity_poly.type
_entity_poly.pdbx_seq_one_letter_code
_entity_poly.pdbx_strand_id
1 'polypeptide(L)'
;MASIIKTEFYKMKRYSVIWIGVATMLTVVLLSRFMATASDGASHTLMNFSSNVIWNNLVLIYPATITLIAGYMIDRERTDDTLKNILTIPVSFRKLLVGKLVAVGCMAIVLSAVEFLFTIMIFLVSGFPGFTAAGAGKVLFQMIGINLSAYLAVMPVIAFTAQRRGSFMAGVGFTFFYGFVGMMASGHGLRDIYPITAGLTLIGYDDGSGDFAGNSILSIGSLLIILGVTVVVIATAKNRERSAENKKR
;
A
#
# COMPACT_ATOMS: atom_id res chain seq x y z
N MET A 1 2.40 21.24 -10.55
CA MET A 1 2.29 20.01 -9.76
C MET A 1 1.29 20.11 -8.63
N ALA A 2 1.39 21.08 -7.72
CA ALA A 2 0.45 21.24 -6.60
C ALA A 2 -1.03 21.29 -7.03
N SER A 3 -1.35 22.00 -8.12
CA SER A 3 -2.72 22.07 -8.67
C SER A 3 -3.25 20.69 -9.11
N ILE A 4 -2.41 19.86 -9.75
CA ILE A 4 -2.79 18.50 -10.18
C ILE A 4 -3.10 17.64 -8.94
N ILE A 5 -2.21 17.65 -7.95
CA ILE A 5 -2.40 16.88 -6.70
C ILE A 5 -3.69 17.30 -6.00
N LYS A 6 -3.94 18.61 -5.87
CA LYS A 6 -5.17 19.13 -5.25
C LYS A 6 -6.42 18.65 -5.99
N THR A 7 -6.40 18.67 -7.31
CA THR A 7 -7.52 18.18 -8.13
C THR A 7 -7.76 16.68 -7.94
N GLU A 8 -6.69 15.87 -7.86
CA GLU A 8 -6.80 14.44 -7.59
C GLU A 8 -7.43 14.17 -6.22
N PHE A 9 -7.06 14.94 -5.18
CA PHE A 9 -7.70 14.84 -3.86
C PHE A 9 -9.20 15.13 -3.88
N TYR A 10 -9.64 16.16 -4.63
CA TYR A 10 -11.08 16.44 -4.76
C TYR A 10 -11.83 15.33 -5.47
N LYS A 11 -11.22 14.70 -6.48
CA LYS A 11 -11.80 13.55 -7.18
C LYS A 11 -11.92 12.32 -6.28
N MET A 12 -10.90 12.07 -5.45
CA MET A 12 -10.87 10.93 -4.53
C MET A 12 -12.09 10.88 -3.61
N LYS A 13 -12.54 12.02 -3.08
CA LYS A 13 -13.73 12.07 -2.22
C LYS A 13 -15.01 11.49 -2.87
N ARG A 14 -15.06 11.41 -4.20
CA ARG A 14 -16.20 10.91 -4.98
C ARG A 14 -16.05 9.45 -5.41
N TYR A 15 -14.91 8.83 -5.12
CA TYR A 15 -14.65 7.47 -5.55
C TYR A 15 -15.10 6.46 -4.50
N SER A 16 -16.07 5.63 -4.85
CA SER A 16 -16.57 4.55 -3.99
C SER A 16 -15.50 3.50 -3.65
N VAL A 17 -14.46 3.37 -4.47
CA VAL A 17 -13.34 2.43 -4.22
C VAL A 17 -12.60 2.71 -2.91
N ILE A 18 -12.64 3.93 -2.39
CA ILE A 18 -12.05 4.27 -1.09
C ILE A 18 -12.75 3.52 0.05
N TRP A 19 -14.06 3.34 -0.04
CA TRP A 19 -14.81 2.54 0.93
C TRP A 19 -14.43 1.07 0.92
N ILE A 20 -14.01 0.54 -0.25
CA ILE A 20 -13.40 -0.80 -0.33
C ILE A 20 -12.11 -0.82 0.49
N GLY A 21 -11.25 0.21 0.36
CA GLY A 21 -10.05 0.33 1.18
C GLY A 21 -10.34 0.38 2.68
N VAL A 22 -11.35 1.15 3.11
CA VAL A 22 -11.77 1.20 4.52
C VAL A 22 -12.29 -0.16 4.99
N ALA A 23 -13.13 -0.82 4.18
CA ALA A 23 -13.67 -2.14 4.50
C ALA A 23 -12.57 -3.20 4.61
N THR A 24 -11.56 -3.17 3.73
CA THR A 24 -10.42 -4.09 3.81
C THR A 24 -9.58 -3.87 5.06
N MET A 25 -9.36 -2.63 5.50
CA MET A 25 -8.67 -2.35 6.77
C MET A 25 -9.44 -2.93 7.97
N LEU A 26 -10.77 -2.78 8.00
CA LEU A 26 -11.58 -3.40 9.04
C LEU A 26 -11.50 -4.94 8.98
N THR A 27 -11.56 -5.52 7.79
CA THR A 27 -11.49 -6.97 7.59
C THR A 27 -10.19 -7.56 8.13
N VAL A 28 -9.05 -6.90 7.88
CA VAL A 28 -7.74 -7.32 8.42
C VAL A 28 -7.73 -7.34 9.93
N VAL A 29 -8.24 -6.29 10.56
CA VAL A 29 -8.27 -6.19 12.02
C VAL A 29 -9.18 -7.27 12.62
N LEU A 30 -10.35 -7.52 12.01
CA LEU A 30 -11.26 -8.59 12.43
C LEU A 30 -10.65 -9.98 12.23
N LEU A 31 -9.94 -10.21 11.11
CA LEU A 31 -9.20 -11.44 10.86
C LEU A 31 -8.13 -11.67 11.94
N SER A 32 -7.35 -10.64 12.25
CA SER A 32 -6.32 -10.70 13.31
C SER A 32 -6.93 -10.95 14.68
N ARG A 33 -8.11 -10.36 14.97
CA ARG A 33 -8.86 -10.64 16.19
C ARG A 33 -9.36 -12.09 16.25
N PHE A 34 -9.86 -12.61 15.12
CA PHE A 34 -10.27 -14.01 15.02
C PHE A 34 -9.08 -14.95 15.26
N MET A 35 -7.94 -14.69 14.63
CA MET A 35 -6.71 -15.47 14.83
C MET A 35 -6.23 -15.44 16.28
N ALA A 36 -6.36 -14.29 16.95
CA ALA A 36 -6.03 -14.15 18.38
C ALA A 36 -6.92 -15.02 19.28
N THR A 37 -8.16 -15.36 18.88
CA THR A 37 -9.01 -16.28 19.65
C THR A 37 -8.59 -17.73 19.55
N ALA A 38 -7.93 -18.11 18.45
CA ALA A 38 -7.46 -19.47 18.22
C ALA A 38 -6.12 -19.77 18.90
N SER A 39 -5.46 -18.75 19.44
CA SER A 39 -4.13 -18.83 20.06
C SER A 39 -4.29 -19.06 21.57
N ASP A 40 -4.36 -20.30 21.99
CA ASP A 40 -4.49 -20.67 23.40
C ASP A 40 -3.24 -20.23 24.20
N GLY A 41 -3.46 -19.38 25.22
CA GLY A 41 -2.47 -19.01 26.22
C GLY A 41 -1.50 -17.87 25.85
N ALA A 42 -1.63 -17.27 24.70
CA ALA A 42 -0.82 -16.10 24.35
C ALA A 42 -1.33 -14.81 25.01
N SER A 43 -0.42 -14.02 25.60
CA SER A 43 -0.76 -12.69 26.12
C SER A 43 -1.03 -11.74 24.96
N HIS A 44 -2.27 -11.28 24.83
CA HIS A 44 -2.67 -10.31 23.80
C HIS A 44 -2.41 -8.87 24.26
N THR A 45 -1.15 -8.49 24.37
CA THR A 45 -0.78 -7.09 24.60
C THR A 45 -1.08 -6.25 23.33
N LEU A 46 -1.19 -4.93 23.51
CA LEU A 46 -1.38 -4.02 22.37
C LEU A 46 -0.31 -4.23 21.29
N MET A 47 0.94 -4.48 21.69
CA MET A 47 2.05 -4.68 20.78
C MET A 47 1.91 -5.97 19.96
N ASN A 48 1.62 -7.10 20.62
CA ASN A 48 1.47 -8.40 19.96
C ASN A 48 0.25 -8.40 19.02
N PHE A 49 -0.87 -7.80 19.46
CA PHE A 49 -2.06 -7.69 18.61
C PHE A 49 -1.80 -6.83 17.37
N SER A 50 -1.18 -5.65 17.55
CA SER A 50 -0.86 -4.77 16.42
C SER A 50 0.17 -5.38 15.48
N SER A 51 1.15 -6.14 15.97
CA SER A 51 2.10 -6.87 15.14
C SER A 51 1.40 -7.89 14.24
N ASN A 52 0.42 -8.63 14.77
CA ASN A 52 -0.40 -9.54 13.96
C ASN A 52 -1.23 -8.80 12.90
N VAL A 53 -1.80 -7.64 13.23
CA VAL A 53 -2.54 -6.82 12.26
C VAL A 53 -1.61 -6.34 11.16
N ILE A 54 -0.44 -5.78 11.50
CA ILE A 54 0.57 -5.31 10.55
C ILE A 54 1.00 -6.44 9.61
N TRP A 55 1.28 -7.62 10.15
CA TRP A 55 1.70 -8.78 9.37
C TRP A 55 0.62 -9.23 8.38
N ASN A 56 -0.60 -9.45 8.85
CA ASN A 56 -1.72 -9.90 8.02
C ASN A 56 -2.06 -8.87 6.93
N ASN A 57 -2.02 -7.58 7.27
CA ASN A 57 -2.25 -6.51 6.32
C ASN A 57 -1.20 -6.49 5.21
N LEU A 58 0.07 -6.52 5.59
CA LEU A 58 1.20 -6.45 4.66
C LEU A 58 1.20 -7.61 3.67
N VAL A 59 0.96 -8.82 4.15
CA VAL A 59 1.15 -10.05 3.37
C VAL A 59 -0.09 -10.39 2.53
N LEU A 60 -1.29 -10.18 3.06
CA LEU A 60 -2.52 -10.66 2.43
C LEU A 60 -3.27 -9.58 1.65
N ILE A 61 -3.40 -8.38 2.19
CA ILE A 61 -4.47 -7.47 1.75
C ILE A 61 -3.95 -6.15 1.21
N TYR A 62 -3.06 -5.49 1.92
CA TYR A 62 -2.70 -4.10 1.62
C TYR A 62 -2.08 -3.88 0.23
N PRO A 63 -1.14 -4.71 -0.25
CA PRO A 63 -0.53 -4.53 -1.57
C PRO A 63 -1.57 -4.56 -2.70
N ALA A 64 -2.52 -5.48 -2.61
CA ALA A 64 -3.62 -5.59 -3.57
C ALA A 64 -4.60 -4.41 -3.45
N THR A 65 -4.96 -4.03 -2.22
CA THR A 65 -5.91 -2.94 -1.95
C THR A 65 -5.40 -1.60 -2.46
N ILE A 66 -4.16 -1.23 -2.14
CA ILE A 66 -3.60 0.06 -2.58
C ILE A 66 -3.40 0.08 -4.11
N THR A 67 -3.07 -1.06 -4.72
CA THR A 67 -2.97 -1.21 -6.17
C THR A 67 -4.35 -1.11 -6.84
N LEU A 68 -5.39 -1.68 -6.23
CA LEU A 68 -6.77 -1.55 -6.70
C LEU A 68 -7.24 -0.08 -6.69
N ILE A 69 -7.02 0.62 -5.59
CA ILE A 69 -7.39 2.04 -5.46
C ILE A 69 -6.67 2.88 -6.51
N ALA A 70 -5.34 2.73 -6.62
CA ALA A 70 -4.53 3.45 -7.58
C ALA A 70 -4.94 3.15 -9.04
N GLY A 71 -5.09 1.87 -9.35
CA GLY A 71 -5.48 1.40 -10.67
C GLY A 71 -6.86 1.91 -11.08
N TYR A 72 -7.84 1.83 -10.18
CA TYR A 72 -9.18 2.37 -10.42
C TYR A 72 -9.15 3.88 -10.68
N MET A 73 -8.41 4.66 -9.88
CA MET A 73 -8.28 6.11 -10.07
C MET A 73 -7.69 6.48 -11.42
N ILE A 74 -6.77 5.65 -11.94
CA ILE A 74 -6.12 5.89 -13.22
C ILE A 74 -7.02 5.44 -14.38
N ASP A 75 -7.60 4.24 -14.27
CA ASP A 75 -8.37 3.62 -15.36
C ASP A 75 -9.73 4.29 -15.56
N ARG A 76 -10.35 4.81 -14.51
CA ARG A 76 -11.63 5.53 -14.59
C ARG A 76 -11.56 6.74 -15.53
N GLU A 77 -10.49 7.52 -15.48
CA GLU A 77 -10.33 8.67 -16.37
C GLU A 77 -10.23 8.27 -17.85
N ARG A 78 -9.78 7.06 -18.13
CA ARG A 78 -9.77 6.50 -19.47
C ARG A 78 -11.14 6.00 -19.89
N THR A 79 -11.84 5.34 -18.97
CA THR A 79 -13.19 4.81 -19.21
C THR A 79 -14.19 5.93 -19.44
N ASP A 80 -14.09 7.03 -18.69
CA ASP A 80 -14.94 8.21 -18.81
C ASP A 80 -14.49 9.15 -19.98
N ASP A 81 -13.51 8.74 -20.82
CA ASP A 81 -12.91 9.53 -21.92
C ASP A 81 -12.35 10.91 -21.48
N THR A 82 -12.31 11.17 -20.18
CA THR A 82 -11.84 12.46 -19.63
C THR A 82 -10.34 12.64 -19.81
N LEU A 83 -9.57 11.54 -19.91
CA LEU A 83 -8.13 11.59 -20.16
C LEU A 83 -7.79 12.29 -21.49
N LYS A 84 -8.61 12.12 -22.53
CA LYS A 84 -8.42 12.80 -23.83
C LYS A 84 -8.54 14.32 -23.66
N ASN A 85 -9.53 14.77 -22.90
CA ASN A 85 -9.77 16.19 -22.63
C ASN A 85 -8.64 16.81 -21.74
N ILE A 86 -8.12 16.04 -20.76
CA ILE A 86 -7.00 16.50 -19.93
C ILE A 86 -5.71 16.63 -20.76
N LEU A 87 -5.50 15.77 -21.76
CA LEU A 87 -4.31 15.82 -22.62
C LEU A 87 -4.38 16.90 -23.73
N THR A 88 -5.51 17.63 -23.88
CA THR A 88 -5.55 18.84 -24.72
C THR A 88 -4.86 20.02 -24.05
N ILE A 89 -4.75 20.02 -22.73
CA ILE A 89 -3.95 20.97 -21.96
C ILE A 89 -2.46 20.56 -22.05
N PRO A 90 -1.48 21.47 -21.98
CA PRO A 90 -0.05 21.16 -22.09
C PRO A 90 0.50 20.44 -20.86
N VAL A 91 -0.15 19.33 -20.47
CA VAL A 91 0.24 18.46 -19.36
C VAL A 91 0.64 17.09 -19.93
N SER A 92 1.88 16.67 -19.68
CA SER A 92 2.34 15.35 -20.11
C SER A 92 1.71 14.23 -19.27
N PHE A 93 1.47 13.07 -19.90
CA PHE A 93 0.97 11.88 -19.21
C PHE A 93 1.82 11.51 -17.98
N ARG A 94 3.15 11.66 -18.08
CA ARG A 94 4.07 11.40 -16.96
C ARG A 94 3.81 12.32 -15.77
N LYS A 95 3.59 13.62 -15.99
CA LYS A 95 3.26 14.57 -14.91
C LYS A 95 1.92 14.22 -14.24
N LEU A 96 0.94 13.80 -15.02
CA LEU A 96 -0.35 13.35 -14.49
C LEU A 96 -0.17 12.08 -13.65
N LEU A 97 0.57 11.10 -14.15
CA LEU A 97 0.85 9.84 -13.44
C LEU A 97 1.56 10.10 -12.09
N VAL A 98 2.59 10.95 -12.07
CA VAL A 98 3.27 11.33 -10.81
C VAL A 98 2.29 12.00 -9.85
N GLY A 99 1.43 12.92 -10.32
CA GLY A 99 0.42 13.55 -9.48
C GLY A 99 -0.53 12.55 -8.82
N LYS A 100 -0.96 11.53 -9.58
CA LYS A 100 -1.81 10.45 -9.07
C LYS A 100 -1.08 9.57 -8.05
N LEU A 101 0.17 9.19 -8.33
CA LEU A 101 0.97 8.42 -7.38
C LEU A 101 1.17 9.18 -6.06
N VAL A 102 1.43 10.47 -6.09
CA VAL A 102 1.51 11.28 -4.86
C VAL A 102 0.17 11.29 -4.11
N ALA A 103 -0.95 11.45 -4.82
CA ALA A 103 -2.27 11.43 -4.19
C ALA A 103 -2.58 10.06 -3.55
N VAL A 104 -2.20 8.95 -4.21
CA VAL A 104 -2.33 7.59 -3.64
C VAL A 104 -1.41 7.41 -2.43
N GLY A 105 -0.21 7.96 -2.43
CA GLY A 105 0.68 7.95 -1.27
C GLY A 105 0.08 8.66 -0.05
N CYS A 106 -0.57 9.80 -0.26
CA CYS A 106 -1.33 10.44 0.82
C CYS A 106 -2.53 9.59 1.28
N MET A 107 -3.19 8.88 0.35
CA MET A 107 -4.27 7.95 0.70
C MET A 107 -3.74 6.76 1.51
N ALA A 108 -2.53 6.29 1.25
CA ALA A 108 -1.86 5.27 2.04
C ALA A 108 -1.77 5.68 3.53
N ILE A 109 -1.42 6.93 3.80
CA ILE A 109 -1.37 7.47 5.18
C ILE A 109 -2.78 7.52 5.79
N VAL A 110 -3.80 7.92 5.04
CA VAL A 110 -5.19 7.95 5.52
C VAL A 110 -5.67 6.53 5.87
N LEU A 111 -5.42 5.55 5.01
CA LEU A 111 -5.79 4.15 5.26
C LEU A 111 -5.06 3.59 6.48
N SER A 112 -3.79 3.96 6.70
CA SER A 112 -3.03 3.57 7.90
C SER A 112 -3.66 4.13 9.17
N ALA A 113 -4.13 5.39 9.13
CA ALA A 113 -4.84 5.98 10.27
C ALA A 113 -6.18 5.28 10.53
N VAL A 114 -6.90 4.89 9.48
CA VAL A 114 -8.16 4.11 9.59
C VAL A 114 -7.88 2.73 10.18
N GLU A 115 -6.85 2.03 9.70
CA GLU A 115 -6.40 0.74 10.23
C GLU A 115 -6.06 0.84 11.72
N PHE A 116 -5.29 1.87 12.10
CA PHE A 116 -4.96 2.13 13.49
C PHE A 116 -6.21 2.35 14.36
N LEU A 117 -7.16 3.18 13.90
CA LEU A 117 -8.40 3.42 14.63
C LEU A 117 -9.20 2.14 14.85
N PHE A 118 -9.34 1.30 13.82
CA PHE A 118 -10.00 0.00 13.96
C PHE A 118 -9.23 -0.93 14.89
N THR A 119 -7.90 -0.94 14.83
CA THR A 119 -7.05 -1.75 15.71
C THR A 119 -7.24 -1.38 17.17
N ILE A 120 -7.20 -0.09 17.51
CA ILE A 120 -7.43 0.38 18.88
C ILE A 120 -8.87 0.08 19.32
N MET A 121 -9.86 0.33 18.47
CA MET A 121 -11.26 0.07 18.80
C MET A 121 -11.49 -1.42 19.12
N ILE A 122 -11.02 -2.33 18.27
CA ILE A 122 -11.18 -3.77 18.45
C ILE A 122 -10.37 -4.25 19.66
N PHE A 123 -9.16 -3.72 19.88
CA PHE A 123 -8.34 -4.03 21.05
C PHE A 123 -9.07 -3.70 22.37
N LEU A 124 -9.65 -2.50 22.47
CA LEU A 124 -10.39 -2.06 23.67
C LEU A 124 -11.67 -2.85 23.87
N VAL A 125 -12.46 -3.09 22.81
CA VAL A 125 -13.69 -3.89 22.87
C VAL A 125 -13.38 -5.35 23.27
N SER A 126 -12.21 -5.86 22.91
CA SER A 126 -11.79 -7.23 23.28
C SER A 126 -11.35 -7.37 24.74
N GLY A 127 -11.19 -6.27 25.46
CA GLY A 127 -10.76 -6.29 26.87
C GLY A 127 -9.32 -6.76 27.07
N PHE A 128 -8.47 -6.64 26.05
CA PHE A 128 -7.07 -7.05 26.14
C PHE A 128 -6.27 -6.13 27.09
N PRO A 129 -5.35 -6.67 27.91
CA PRO A 129 -4.58 -5.90 28.88
C PRO A 129 -3.44 -5.11 28.21
N GLY A 130 -2.93 -4.10 28.93
CA GLY A 130 -1.66 -3.44 28.57
C GLY A 130 -1.82 -2.28 27.57
N PHE A 131 -2.97 -1.62 27.53
CA PHE A 131 -3.10 -0.36 26.78
C PHE A 131 -2.26 0.75 27.42
N THR A 132 -1.40 1.38 26.60
CA THR A 132 -0.65 2.58 26.99
C THR A 132 -0.69 3.60 25.87
N ALA A 133 -0.80 4.89 26.20
CA ALA A 133 -0.80 5.96 25.19
C ALA A 133 0.51 5.99 24.37
N ALA A 134 1.65 5.74 25.01
CA ALA A 134 2.94 5.65 24.33
C ALA A 134 2.99 4.46 23.35
N GLY A 135 2.45 3.29 23.76
CA GLY A 135 2.31 2.12 22.90
C GLY A 135 1.42 2.40 21.69
N ALA A 136 0.27 3.06 21.89
CA ALA A 136 -0.62 3.46 20.81
C ALA A 136 0.08 4.41 19.81
N GLY A 137 0.86 5.38 20.28
CA GLY A 137 1.66 6.24 19.42
C GLY A 137 2.71 5.47 18.59
N LYS A 138 3.38 4.48 19.20
CA LYS A 138 4.32 3.59 18.49
C LYS A 138 3.62 2.79 17.40
N VAL A 139 2.47 2.18 17.71
CA VAL A 139 1.66 1.40 16.76
C VAL A 139 1.21 2.26 15.58
N LEU A 140 0.73 3.49 15.82
CA LEU A 140 0.35 4.41 14.75
C LEU A 140 1.52 4.67 13.79
N PHE A 141 2.72 4.96 14.35
CA PHE A 141 3.91 5.20 13.55
C PHE A 141 4.33 3.97 12.75
N GLN A 142 4.26 2.79 13.36
CA GLN A 142 4.56 1.52 12.70
C GLN A 142 3.60 1.24 11.55
N MET A 143 2.28 1.43 11.73
CA MET A 143 1.28 1.22 10.68
C MET A 143 1.43 2.21 9.53
N ILE A 144 1.70 3.48 9.79
CA ILE A 144 1.98 4.46 8.73
C ILE A 144 3.26 4.07 7.98
N GLY A 145 4.31 3.72 8.69
CA GLY A 145 5.60 3.37 8.11
C GLY A 145 5.53 2.14 7.22
N ILE A 146 4.88 1.07 7.69
CA ILE A 146 4.78 -0.18 6.92
C ILE A 146 3.90 -0.04 5.69
N ASN A 147 2.75 0.62 5.82
CA ASN A 147 1.84 0.82 4.70
C ASN A 147 2.45 1.73 3.62
N LEU A 148 3.21 2.76 4.04
CA LEU A 148 3.93 3.60 3.11
C LEU A 148 5.06 2.83 2.41
N SER A 149 5.81 2.00 3.13
CA SER A 149 6.85 1.13 2.56
C SER A 149 6.26 0.12 1.57
N ALA A 150 5.15 -0.53 1.92
CA ALA A 150 4.44 -1.44 1.03
C ALA A 150 3.90 -0.73 -0.22
N TYR A 151 3.38 0.49 -0.06
CA TYR A 151 2.99 1.32 -1.20
C TYR A 151 4.18 1.60 -2.14
N LEU A 152 5.34 1.99 -1.60
CA LEU A 152 6.55 2.20 -2.39
C LEU A 152 6.96 0.92 -3.13
N ALA A 153 6.87 -0.24 -2.49
CA ALA A 153 7.20 -1.53 -3.09
C ALA A 153 6.31 -1.91 -4.29
N VAL A 154 5.02 -1.53 -4.27
CA VAL A 154 4.09 -1.84 -5.37
C VAL A 154 3.96 -0.71 -6.41
N MET A 155 4.54 0.45 -6.15
CA MET A 155 4.47 1.63 -7.02
C MET A 155 4.91 1.37 -8.48
N PRO A 156 5.99 0.60 -8.77
CA PRO A 156 6.38 0.30 -10.15
C PRO A 156 5.32 -0.54 -10.88
N VAL A 157 4.62 -1.44 -10.19
CA VAL A 157 3.52 -2.24 -10.76
C VAL A 157 2.35 -1.33 -11.12
N ILE A 158 1.98 -0.41 -10.23
CA ILE A 158 0.93 0.60 -10.48
C ILE A 158 1.32 1.46 -11.69
N ALA A 159 2.55 1.98 -11.74
CA ALA A 159 3.02 2.82 -12.83
C ALA A 159 3.07 2.07 -14.17
N PHE A 160 3.40 0.78 -14.16
CA PHE A 160 3.43 -0.05 -15.36
C PHE A 160 2.02 -0.35 -15.88
N THR A 161 1.12 -0.80 -15.01
CA THR A 161 -0.26 -1.13 -15.38
C THR A 161 -1.06 0.11 -15.78
N ALA A 162 -0.72 1.27 -15.24
CA ALA A 162 -1.29 2.56 -15.61
C ALA A 162 -1.15 2.93 -17.10
N GLN A 163 -0.30 2.24 -17.87
CA GLN A 163 -0.05 2.56 -19.28
C GLN A 163 -1.05 1.93 -20.25
N ARG A 164 -1.86 0.96 -19.80
CA ARG A 164 -2.87 0.27 -20.62
C ARG A 164 -4.24 0.29 -19.92
N ARG A 165 -5.31 0.44 -20.70
CA ARG A 165 -6.68 0.36 -20.21
C ARG A 165 -6.97 -1.04 -19.67
N GLY A 166 -7.66 -1.14 -18.53
CA GLY A 166 -8.10 -2.40 -17.93
C GLY A 166 -6.99 -3.30 -17.37
N SER A 167 -5.70 -2.94 -17.50
CA SER A 167 -4.60 -3.79 -17.05
C SER A 167 -4.37 -3.71 -15.53
N PHE A 168 -5.04 -2.81 -14.82
CA PHE A 168 -4.87 -2.65 -13.38
C PHE A 168 -5.29 -3.89 -12.58
N MET A 169 -6.30 -4.65 -13.06
CA MET A 169 -6.70 -5.90 -12.40
C MET A 169 -5.59 -6.95 -12.39
N ALA A 170 -4.82 -7.05 -13.49
CA ALA A 170 -3.62 -7.90 -13.51
C ALA A 170 -2.57 -7.40 -12.51
N GLY A 171 -2.45 -6.07 -12.34
CA GLY A 171 -1.59 -5.48 -11.31
C GLY A 171 -2.05 -5.84 -9.90
N VAL A 172 -3.34 -5.81 -9.62
CA VAL A 172 -3.92 -6.23 -8.32
C VAL A 172 -3.58 -7.68 -8.02
N GLY A 173 -3.82 -8.58 -8.98
CA GLY A 173 -3.45 -10.00 -8.83
C GLY A 173 -1.95 -10.19 -8.59
N PHE A 174 -1.11 -9.52 -9.37
CA PHE A 174 0.34 -9.58 -9.18
C PHE A 174 0.76 -9.09 -7.79
N THR A 175 0.24 -7.95 -7.32
CA THR A 175 0.63 -7.39 -6.02
C THR A 175 0.08 -8.21 -4.84
N PHE A 176 -1.03 -8.92 -5.01
CA PHE A 176 -1.49 -9.91 -4.05
C PHE A 176 -0.46 -11.05 -3.89
N PHE A 177 -0.04 -11.66 -4.99
CA PHE A 177 0.99 -12.69 -4.95
C PHE A 177 2.34 -12.16 -4.48
N TYR A 178 2.68 -10.91 -4.83
CA TYR A 178 3.89 -10.25 -4.38
C TYR A 178 3.92 -10.09 -2.85
N GLY A 179 2.79 -9.74 -2.23
CA GLY A 179 2.65 -9.72 -0.77
C GLY A 179 2.79 -11.12 -0.17
N PHE A 180 2.11 -12.11 -0.75
CA PHE A 180 2.14 -13.48 -0.28
C PHE A 180 3.55 -14.11 -0.35
N VAL A 181 4.28 -13.87 -1.43
CA VAL A 181 5.70 -14.31 -1.55
C VAL A 181 6.57 -13.64 -0.48
N GLY A 182 6.23 -12.42 -0.04
CA GLY A 182 6.89 -11.73 1.08
C GLY A 182 6.88 -12.55 2.38
N MET A 183 5.81 -13.32 2.64
CA MET A 183 5.75 -14.23 3.78
C MET A 183 6.84 -15.30 3.70
N MET A 184 7.00 -15.91 2.54
CA MET A 184 8.04 -16.94 2.32
C MET A 184 9.44 -16.32 2.37
N ALA A 185 9.64 -15.16 1.75
CA ALA A 185 10.91 -14.45 1.77
C ALA A 185 11.35 -14.09 3.20
N SER A 186 10.42 -13.65 4.03
CA SER A 186 10.67 -13.32 5.44
C SER A 186 11.15 -14.54 6.23
N GLY A 187 10.54 -15.71 6.02
CA GLY A 187 10.91 -16.97 6.68
C GLY A 187 12.26 -17.54 6.24
N HIS A 188 12.84 -17.10 5.12
CA HIS A 188 14.13 -17.57 4.60
C HIS A 188 15.26 -16.54 4.75
N GLY A 189 15.14 -15.56 5.63
CA GLY A 189 16.17 -14.55 5.88
C GLY A 189 16.30 -13.49 4.77
N LEU A 190 15.37 -13.44 3.82
CA LEU A 190 15.34 -12.46 2.74
C LEU A 190 14.50 -11.22 3.06
N ARG A 191 14.04 -11.08 4.30
CA ARG A 191 13.13 -10.02 4.77
C ARG A 191 13.60 -8.62 4.40
N ASP A 192 14.89 -8.35 4.59
CA ASP A 192 15.48 -7.04 4.38
C ASP A 192 15.75 -6.74 2.90
N ILE A 193 15.87 -7.78 2.08
CA ILE A 193 16.14 -7.65 0.64
C ILE A 193 14.83 -7.55 -0.16
N TYR A 194 13.77 -8.21 0.31
CA TYR A 194 12.50 -8.23 -0.37
C TYR A 194 11.71 -6.93 -0.11
N PRO A 195 11.40 -6.11 -1.15
CA PRO A 195 10.96 -4.72 -0.93
C PRO A 195 9.69 -4.56 -0.10
N ILE A 196 8.74 -5.51 -0.18
CA ILE A 196 7.49 -5.44 0.61
C ILE A 196 7.76 -5.63 2.10
N THR A 197 8.66 -6.57 2.46
CA THR A 197 8.96 -6.89 3.85
C THR A 197 10.11 -6.06 4.44
N ALA A 198 10.89 -5.39 3.60
CA ALA A 198 11.98 -4.51 4.04
C ALA A 198 11.51 -3.41 5.00
N GLY A 199 10.27 -2.92 4.83
CA GLY A 199 9.66 -1.97 5.75
C GLY A 199 9.54 -2.45 7.19
N LEU A 200 9.43 -3.77 7.45
CA LEU A 200 9.30 -4.34 8.78
C LEU A 200 10.51 -4.01 9.67
N THR A 201 11.71 -4.13 9.13
CA THR A 201 12.94 -3.77 9.83
C THR A 201 13.01 -2.28 10.15
N LEU A 202 12.56 -1.42 9.22
CA LEU A 202 12.61 0.04 9.40
C LEU A 202 11.64 0.55 10.47
N ILE A 203 10.51 -0.13 10.67
CA ILE A 203 9.54 0.24 11.71
C ILE A 203 9.84 -0.39 13.08
N GLY A 204 10.91 -1.19 13.18
CA GLY A 204 11.21 -1.97 14.39
C GLY A 204 10.08 -2.95 14.72
N TYR A 205 9.64 -3.71 13.70
CA TYR A 205 8.64 -4.76 13.89
C TYR A 205 9.19 -5.86 14.78
N ASP A 206 8.40 -6.29 15.74
CA ASP A 206 8.71 -7.38 16.65
C ASP A 206 7.49 -8.32 16.71
N ASP A 207 7.69 -9.58 16.45
CA ASP A 207 6.65 -10.61 16.57
C ASP A 207 6.71 -11.35 17.90
N GLY A 208 7.60 -10.93 18.81
CA GLY A 208 7.81 -11.56 20.10
C GLY A 208 8.73 -12.78 20.07
N SER A 209 9.30 -13.17 18.92
CA SER A 209 10.24 -14.29 18.81
C SER A 209 11.67 -13.95 19.27
N GLY A 210 11.97 -12.67 19.40
CA GLY A 210 13.30 -12.16 19.77
C GLY A 210 14.35 -12.21 18.65
N ASP A 211 14.05 -12.82 17.53
CA ASP A 211 14.98 -13.06 16.40
C ASP A 211 14.96 -11.96 15.31
N PHE A 212 14.35 -10.82 15.57
CA PHE A 212 14.14 -9.77 14.56
C PHE A 212 15.29 -8.76 14.42
N ALA A 213 16.54 -9.21 14.51
CA ALA A 213 17.70 -8.36 14.15
C ALA A 213 17.81 -8.21 12.63
N GLY A 214 17.06 -7.27 12.06
CA GLY A 214 17.15 -6.95 10.63
C GLY A 214 18.29 -5.97 10.30
N ASN A 215 18.73 -5.96 9.05
CA ASN A 215 19.74 -5.01 8.56
C ASN A 215 19.07 -3.81 7.89
N SER A 216 18.98 -2.68 8.63
CA SER A 216 18.35 -1.44 8.13
C SER A 216 19.01 -0.91 6.85
N ILE A 217 20.31 -1.14 6.64
CA ILE A 217 21.01 -0.68 5.43
C ILE A 217 20.50 -1.44 4.20
N LEU A 218 20.34 -2.77 4.32
CA LEU A 218 19.80 -3.60 3.24
C LEU A 218 18.34 -3.22 2.94
N SER A 219 17.55 -2.98 3.99
CA SER A 219 16.14 -2.58 3.86
C SER A 219 15.99 -1.23 3.15
N ILE A 220 16.79 -0.24 3.51
CA ILE A 220 16.81 1.06 2.82
C ILE A 220 17.28 0.88 1.38
N GLY A 221 18.33 0.10 1.15
CA GLY A 221 18.85 -0.21 -0.19
C GLY A 221 17.79 -0.84 -1.09
N SER A 222 17.03 -1.82 -0.57
CA SER A 222 15.93 -2.46 -1.28
C SER A 222 14.83 -1.46 -1.69
N LEU A 223 14.41 -0.58 -0.78
CA LEU A 223 13.41 0.44 -1.08
C LEU A 223 13.93 1.52 -2.06
N LEU A 224 15.21 1.87 -2.00
CA LEU A 224 15.81 2.79 -2.96
C LEU A 224 15.89 2.19 -4.37
N ILE A 225 16.23 0.91 -4.48
CA ILE A 225 16.25 0.19 -5.76
C ILE A 225 14.85 0.19 -6.39
N ILE A 226 13.81 -0.16 -5.61
CA ILE A 226 12.45 -0.20 -6.14
C ILE A 226 11.93 1.20 -6.52
N LEU A 227 12.33 2.24 -5.79
CA LEU A 227 12.09 3.63 -6.17
C LEU A 227 12.78 3.99 -7.49
N GLY A 228 14.04 3.57 -7.68
CA GLY A 228 14.77 3.73 -8.94
C GLY A 228 14.05 3.05 -10.10
N VAL A 229 13.58 1.81 -9.92
CA VAL A 229 12.74 1.09 -10.89
C VAL A 229 11.48 1.88 -11.22
N THR A 230 10.81 2.43 -10.20
CA THR A 230 9.60 3.26 -10.38
C THR A 230 9.90 4.48 -11.26
N VAL A 231 11.00 5.18 -10.98
CA VAL A 231 11.42 6.35 -11.77
C VAL A 231 11.66 5.96 -13.24
N VAL A 232 12.35 4.84 -13.48
CA VAL A 232 12.59 4.34 -14.85
C VAL A 232 11.27 4.01 -15.55
N VAL A 233 10.33 3.32 -14.88
CA VAL A 233 9.01 2.99 -15.43
C VAL A 233 8.22 4.27 -15.77
N ILE A 234 8.25 5.28 -14.91
CA ILE A 234 7.58 6.57 -15.17
C ILE A 234 8.28 7.33 -16.31
N ALA A 235 9.63 7.34 -16.35
CA ALA A 235 10.38 8.01 -17.38
C ALA A 235 10.15 7.42 -18.78
N THR A 236 9.91 6.11 -18.85
CA THR A 236 9.59 5.39 -20.10
C THR A 236 8.10 5.32 -20.39
N ALA A 237 7.24 5.78 -19.45
CA ALA A 237 5.80 5.70 -19.57
C ALA A 237 5.27 6.46 -20.81
N LYS A 238 4.45 5.76 -21.60
CA LYS A 238 3.76 6.29 -22.78
C LYS A 238 2.28 5.95 -22.69
N ASN A 239 1.43 6.86 -23.16
CA ASN A 239 0.02 6.49 -23.39
C ASN A 239 -0.05 5.63 -24.66
N ARG A 240 -0.11 4.29 -24.47
CA ARG A 240 -0.03 3.32 -25.57
C ARG A 240 -1.25 3.35 -26.48
N GLU A 241 -2.39 3.84 -26.01
CA GLU A 241 -3.60 3.98 -26.84
C GLU A 241 -3.42 5.04 -27.92
N ARG A 242 -2.86 6.21 -27.57
CA ARG A 242 -2.56 7.28 -28.53
C ARG A 242 -1.50 6.86 -29.58
N SER A 243 -0.55 6.02 -29.16
CA SER A 243 0.46 5.48 -30.08
C SER A 243 -0.11 4.44 -31.04
N ALA A 244 -1.14 3.69 -30.65
CA ALA A 244 -1.82 2.73 -31.53
C ALA A 244 -2.77 3.41 -32.51
N GLU A 245 -3.43 4.49 -32.12
CA GLU A 245 -4.32 5.30 -32.97
C GLU A 245 -3.52 6.06 -34.05
N ASN A 246 -2.37 6.61 -33.68
CA ASN A 246 -1.45 7.27 -34.64
C ASN A 246 -0.75 6.30 -35.61
N LYS A 247 -0.72 5.01 -35.31
CA LYS A 247 -0.16 3.98 -36.21
C LYS A 247 -1.17 3.45 -37.23
N LYS A 248 -2.48 3.72 -37.00
CA LYS A 248 -3.58 3.31 -37.87
C LYS A 248 -4.03 4.42 -38.86
N ARG A 249 -3.49 5.63 -38.67
CA ARG A 249 -3.59 6.76 -39.61
C ARG A 249 -2.34 6.82 -40.49
#